data_ceb4472cab42d89bacf86b19b25d4fc9
#
_entry.id   ceb4472cab42d89bacf86b19b25d4fc9
#
_cell.length_a   1.000
_cell.length_b   1.000
_cell.length_c   1.000
_cell.angle_alpha   90.00
_cell.angle_beta   90.00
_cell.angle_gamma   90.00
#
_symmetry.space_group_name_H-M   'P 1'
#
loop_
_entity.id
_entity.type
_entity.pdbx_description
1 polymer ?
#
loop_
_entity_poly.entity_id
_entity_poly.type
_entity_poly.pdbx_seq_one_letter_code
_entity_poly.pdbx_strand_id
1 'polypeptide(L)'
;KSMCCVLQEQVFINYDGKQGLAKAKGVDWVYEDESSLKDYITDGEFKLHKGDIPLAVVGAGLAYEMQMNPRFLAPIEIYFPSRTRKISLANPASAIESIRVWPSGLFSVNTDVDKELMILPIAKMQELLEYENEVSGVEIRLTDNSDTKELKRLQKEISSKLGPDFKVKDRFQQNESLYKMMKYEKAAIYMILIFVIIIIAFNIFGSLTMLIIEKRFDIETLKSLGATEKLIKRIFVLEGWMISLAGLAGGLFLGVLFS
;
A
#
# COMPACT_ATOMS: atom_id res chain seq x y z
N LYS A 1 21.06 -8.89 -7.99
CA LYS A 1 21.07 -7.82 -6.96
C LYS A 1 21.51 -6.55 -7.63
N SER A 2 20.68 -5.56 -7.68
CA SER A 2 21.00 -4.24 -8.21
C SER A 2 20.82 -3.19 -7.13
N MET A 3 21.53 -2.09 -7.32
CA MET A 3 21.49 -0.93 -6.44
C MET A 3 21.32 0.30 -7.32
N CYS A 4 20.30 1.09 -7.03
CA CYS A 4 19.93 2.26 -7.78
C CYS A 4 19.88 3.47 -6.86
N CYS A 5 20.54 4.56 -7.26
CA CYS A 5 20.44 5.83 -6.59
C CYS A 5 19.15 6.54 -6.96
N VAL A 6 18.46 7.10 -5.96
CA VAL A 6 17.21 7.81 -6.17
C VAL A 6 17.22 9.18 -5.51
N LEU A 7 16.65 10.15 -6.20
CA LEU A 7 16.44 11.51 -5.70
C LEU A 7 14.97 11.86 -5.92
N GLN A 8 14.20 12.00 -4.84
CA GLN A 8 12.76 12.15 -4.92
C GLN A 8 12.27 13.36 -4.14
N GLU A 9 11.53 14.23 -4.83
CA GLU A 9 10.94 15.45 -4.26
C GLU A 9 9.58 15.75 -4.89
N GLN A 10 8.78 16.53 -4.18
CA GLN A 10 7.53 17.08 -4.71
C GLN A 10 7.84 18.36 -5.48
N VAL A 11 7.47 18.40 -6.73
CA VAL A 11 7.77 19.48 -7.67
C VAL A 11 6.51 20.07 -8.27
N PHE A 12 6.63 21.28 -8.74
CA PHE A 12 5.59 21.93 -9.53
C PHE A 12 5.84 21.67 -11.02
N ILE A 13 4.81 21.28 -11.75
CA ILE A 13 4.90 20.98 -13.18
C ILE A 13 3.97 21.86 -14.00
N ASN A 14 4.40 22.18 -15.21
CA ASN A 14 3.60 22.86 -16.22
C ASN A 14 3.73 22.10 -17.54
N TYR A 15 2.61 21.77 -18.15
CA TYR A 15 2.54 21.14 -19.45
C TYR A 15 1.44 21.82 -20.29
N ASP A 16 1.84 22.45 -21.37
CA ASP A 16 0.94 23.16 -22.30
C ASP A 16 -0.05 24.12 -21.58
N GLY A 17 0.48 24.89 -20.58
CA GLY A 17 -0.29 25.84 -19.79
C GLY A 17 -1.09 25.23 -18.64
N LYS A 18 -1.14 23.92 -18.48
CA LYS A 18 -1.71 23.26 -17.33
C LYS A 18 -0.67 23.09 -16.23
N GLN A 19 -1.07 23.40 -15.02
CA GLN A 19 -0.20 23.37 -13.86
C GLN A 19 -0.68 22.33 -12.84
N GLY A 20 0.27 21.66 -12.20
CA GLY A 20 -0.03 20.65 -11.19
C GLY A 20 1.16 20.38 -10.28
N LEU A 21 0.93 19.54 -9.28
CA LEU A 21 1.98 19.02 -8.41
C LEU A 21 2.27 17.57 -8.82
N ALA A 22 3.56 17.21 -8.87
CA ALA A 22 3.99 15.86 -9.13
C ALA A 22 5.09 15.45 -8.16
N LYS A 23 5.21 14.17 -7.92
CA LYS A 23 6.29 13.55 -7.19
C LYS A 23 7.35 13.10 -8.19
N ALA A 24 8.36 13.91 -8.38
CA ALA A 24 9.44 13.62 -9.29
C ALA A 24 10.45 12.67 -8.65
N LYS A 25 10.72 11.54 -9.29
CA LYS A 25 11.70 10.56 -8.87
C LYS A 25 12.81 10.50 -9.92
N GLY A 26 13.95 11.12 -9.60
CA GLY A 26 15.18 10.99 -10.37
C GLY A 26 15.83 9.65 -10.10
N VAL A 27 16.16 8.91 -11.14
CA VAL A 27 16.75 7.58 -11.06
C VAL A 27 17.96 7.47 -11.97
N ASP A 28 18.88 6.56 -11.65
CA ASP A 28 20.05 6.27 -12.46
C ASP A 28 19.73 5.31 -13.64
N TRP A 29 20.69 5.10 -14.52
CA TRP A 29 20.54 4.23 -15.69
C TRP A 29 20.25 2.77 -15.34
N VAL A 30 20.70 2.29 -14.17
CA VAL A 30 20.44 0.91 -13.72
C VAL A 30 18.94 0.70 -13.50
N TYR A 31 18.23 1.73 -13.05
CA TYR A 31 16.78 1.69 -12.87
C TYR A 31 16.05 1.54 -14.21
N GLU A 32 16.54 2.21 -15.27
CA GLU A 32 15.95 2.10 -16.60
C GLU A 32 15.98 0.65 -17.10
N ASP A 33 17.09 -0.08 -16.88
CA ASP A 33 17.22 -1.43 -17.36
C ASP A 33 16.45 -2.48 -16.54
N GLU A 34 16.44 -2.33 -15.22
CA GLU A 34 15.93 -3.34 -14.29
C GLU A 34 14.53 -3.04 -13.72
N SER A 35 13.90 -1.93 -14.12
CA SER A 35 12.61 -1.54 -13.56
C SER A 35 11.48 -2.50 -13.96
N SER A 36 10.76 -3.00 -12.96
CA SER A 36 9.51 -3.74 -13.18
C SER A 36 8.37 -2.85 -13.71
N LEU A 37 8.54 -1.53 -13.71
CA LEU A 37 7.56 -0.61 -14.29
C LEU A 37 7.47 -0.71 -15.82
N LYS A 38 8.45 -1.32 -16.48
CA LYS A 38 8.37 -1.63 -17.91
C LYS A 38 7.14 -2.47 -18.25
N ASP A 39 6.78 -3.40 -17.36
CA ASP A 39 5.63 -4.28 -17.55
C ASP A 39 4.28 -3.55 -17.39
N TYR A 40 4.30 -2.35 -16.83
CA TYR A 40 3.11 -1.53 -16.57
C TYR A 40 2.97 -0.34 -17.52
N ILE A 41 3.77 -0.27 -18.58
CA ILE A 41 3.65 0.78 -19.60
C ILE A 41 2.35 0.57 -20.40
N THR A 42 1.53 1.60 -20.45
CA THR A 42 0.25 1.61 -21.18
C THR A 42 0.32 2.32 -22.53
N ASP A 43 1.19 3.32 -22.65
CA ASP A 43 1.46 4.01 -23.92
C ASP A 43 2.92 4.51 -23.94
N GLY A 44 3.54 4.55 -25.12
CA GLY A 44 4.94 4.94 -25.29
C GLY A 44 5.94 3.87 -24.87
N GLU A 45 7.10 4.30 -24.40
CA GLU A 45 8.22 3.42 -24.00
C GLU A 45 8.81 3.88 -22.67
N PHE A 46 9.33 2.91 -21.87
CA PHE A 46 10.11 3.24 -20.68
C PHE A 46 11.52 3.61 -21.07
N LYS A 47 11.72 4.88 -21.40
CA LYS A 47 13.02 5.46 -21.72
C LYS A 47 13.19 6.78 -21.00
N LEU A 48 14.39 6.99 -20.44
CA LEU A 48 14.74 8.21 -19.72
C LEU A 48 15.64 9.13 -20.54
N HIS A 49 16.18 8.63 -21.64
CA HIS A 49 17.05 9.40 -22.55
C HIS A 49 16.80 9.07 -24.01
N LYS A 50 16.96 10.06 -24.88
CA LYS A 50 17.03 9.89 -26.33
C LYS A 50 18.17 10.77 -26.85
N GLY A 51 19.38 10.20 -26.93
CA GLY A 51 20.58 11.01 -27.13
C GLY A 51 20.76 11.96 -25.94
N ASP A 52 20.89 13.24 -26.20
CA ASP A 52 21.05 14.29 -25.17
C ASP A 52 19.71 14.80 -24.61
N ILE A 53 18.58 14.33 -25.13
CA ILE A 53 17.27 14.78 -24.71
C ILE A 53 16.82 13.99 -23.47
N PRO A 54 16.58 14.64 -22.32
CA PRO A 54 16.07 13.98 -21.12
C PRO A 54 14.58 13.69 -21.30
N LEU A 55 14.21 12.47 -21.00
CA LEU A 55 12.84 11.97 -21.09
C LEU A 55 12.28 11.68 -19.71
N ALA A 56 10.95 11.70 -19.59
CA ALA A 56 10.23 11.33 -18.37
C ALA A 56 9.14 10.31 -18.66
N VAL A 57 9.01 9.33 -17.76
CA VAL A 57 7.91 8.38 -17.76
C VAL A 57 6.93 8.81 -16.69
N VAL A 58 5.67 9.00 -17.07
CA VAL A 58 4.65 9.66 -16.24
C VAL A 58 3.54 8.67 -15.88
N GLY A 59 3.00 8.78 -14.66
CA GLY A 59 1.82 8.01 -14.27
C GLY A 59 0.60 8.39 -15.11
N ALA A 60 -0.19 7.40 -15.52
CA ALA A 60 -1.34 7.59 -16.41
C ALA A 60 -2.39 8.57 -15.83
N GLY A 61 -2.58 8.56 -14.49
CA GLY A 61 -3.48 9.49 -13.82
C GLY A 61 -3.01 10.94 -13.92
N LEU A 62 -1.71 11.20 -13.67
CA LEU A 62 -1.10 12.52 -13.80
C LEU A 62 -1.14 13.00 -15.25
N ALA A 63 -0.81 12.11 -16.18
CA ALA A 63 -0.88 12.42 -17.61
C ALA A 63 -2.31 12.78 -18.07
N TYR A 64 -3.31 12.08 -17.56
CA TYR A 64 -4.71 12.38 -17.85
C TYR A 64 -5.12 13.76 -17.31
N GLU A 65 -4.79 14.09 -16.06
CA GLU A 65 -5.09 15.39 -15.46
C GLU A 65 -4.44 16.55 -16.23
N MET A 66 -3.19 16.36 -16.64
CA MET A 66 -2.41 17.36 -17.38
C MET A 66 -2.66 17.29 -18.89
N GLN A 67 -3.43 16.32 -19.38
CA GLN A 67 -3.65 16.04 -20.81
C GLN A 67 -2.33 15.83 -21.58
N MET A 68 -1.38 15.14 -20.94
CA MET A 68 -0.10 14.78 -21.55
C MET A 68 -0.29 13.68 -22.59
N ASN A 69 0.47 13.78 -23.66
CA ASN A 69 0.52 12.74 -24.68
C ASN A 69 1.98 12.46 -25.04
N PRO A 70 2.50 11.24 -24.88
CA PRO A 70 3.89 10.90 -25.17
C PRO A 70 4.24 11.03 -26.65
N ARG A 71 3.24 11.16 -27.52
CA ARG A 71 3.44 11.35 -28.96
C ARG A 71 3.58 12.83 -29.36
N PHE A 72 3.26 13.75 -28.47
CA PHE A 72 3.42 15.18 -28.72
C PHE A 72 4.77 15.67 -28.18
N LEU A 73 5.39 16.58 -28.92
CA LEU A 73 6.72 17.13 -28.62
C LEU A 73 6.70 18.26 -27.57
N ALA A 74 5.59 18.46 -26.86
CA ALA A 74 5.54 19.47 -25.82
C ALA A 74 6.39 19.04 -24.60
N PRO A 75 7.30 19.88 -24.10
CA PRO A 75 8.07 19.58 -22.92
C PRO A 75 7.22 19.73 -21.65
N ILE A 76 7.55 18.94 -20.65
CA ILE A 76 7.12 19.15 -19.27
C ILE A 76 8.12 20.09 -18.62
N GLU A 77 7.66 21.26 -18.20
CA GLU A 77 8.47 22.20 -17.42
C GLU A 77 8.29 21.87 -15.94
N ILE A 78 9.41 21.65 -15.25
CA ILE A 78 9.43 21.28 -13.83
C ILE A 78 10.07 22.41 -13.07
N TYR A 79 9.40 22.88 -12.03
CA TYR A 79 9.82 24.00 -11.20
C TYR A 79 10.06 23.58 -9.77
N PHE A 80 11.12 24.13 -9.18
CA PHE A 80 11.44 23.96 -7.78
C PHE A 80 12.03 25.24 -7.19
N PRO A 81 11.76 25.60 -5.93
CA PRO A 81 12.39 26.75 -5.29
C PRO A 81 13.92 26.58 -5.20
N SER A 82 14.68 27.57 -5.64
CA SER A 82 16.13 27.54 -5.51
C SER A 82 16.56 27.52 -4.05
N ARG A 83 17.55 26.69 -3.74
CA ARG A 83 18.13 26.60 -2.39
C ARG A 83 19.18 27.66 -2.12
N THR A 84 19.81 28.15 -3.18
CA THR A 84 20.95 29.08 -3.11
C THR A 84 20.52 30.51 -3.23
N ARG A 85 19.44 30.81 -3.97
CA ARG A 85 18.98 32.17 -4.23
C ARG A 85 17.93 32.62 -3.22
N LYS A 86 18.14 33.82 -2.66
CA LYS A 86 17.14 34.45 -1.79
C LYS A 86 15.99 35.03 -2.60
N ILE A 87 14.78 34.87 -2.12
CA ILE A 87 13.58 35.46 -2.73
C ILE A 87 13.73 36.99 -2.68
N SER A 88 13.80 37.62 -3.87
CA SER A 88 13.77 39.05 -3.99
C SER A 88 12.34 39.55 -4.20
N LEU A 89 11.90 40.52 -3.40
CA LEU A 89 10.57 41.12 -3.58
C LEU A 89 10.42 41.82 -4.94
N ALA A 90 11.54 42.25 -5.55
CA ALA A 90 11.52 42.88 -6.86
C ALA A 90 11.38 41.87 -8.03
N ASN A 91 11.86 40.63 -7.86
CA ASN A 91 11.74 39.59 -8.85
C ASN A 91 11.62 38.19 -8.16
N PRO A 92 10.42 37.78 -7.73
CA PRO A 92 10.24 36.50 -7.08
C PRO A 92 10.58 35.29 -7.97
N ALA A 93 10.44 35.43 -9.28
CA ALA A 93 10.72 34.36 -10.23
C ALA A 93 12.23 33.98 -10.31
N SER A 94 13.13 34.88 -9.87
CA SER A 94 14.59 34.61 -9.86
C SER A 94 14.99 33.54 -8.82
N ALA A 95 14.10 33.19 -7.88
CA ALA A 95 14.33 32.18 -6.87
C ALA A 95 13.70 30.81 -7.23
N ILE A 96 13.33 30.61 -8.49
CA ILE A 96 12.75 29.35 -8.98
C ILE A 96 13.70 28.77 -10.02
N GLU A 97 14.14 27.55 -9.79
CA GLU A 97 14.84 26.74 -10.80
C GLU A 97 13.85 25.99 -11.66
N SER A 98 14.21 25.77 -12.92
CA SER A 98 13.37 25.02 -13.84
C SER A 98 14.18 24.16 -14.79
N ILE A 99 13.65 22.98 -15.07
CA ILE A 99 14.19 22.07 -16.09
C ILE A 99 13.09 21.69 -17.07
N ARG A 100 13.48 21.18 -18.23
CA ARG A 100 12.57 20.65 -19.24
C ARG A 100 12.88 19.20 -19.52
N VAL A 101 11.83 18.37 -19.52
CA VAL A 101 11.90 16.96 -19.91
C VAL A 101 10.73 16.65 -20.85
N TRP A 102 10.85 15.61 -21.65
CA TRP A 102 9.81 15.24 -22.59
C TRP A 102 9.15 13.92 -22.18
N PRO A 103 7.84 13.77 -22.28
CA PRO A 103 7.17 12.52 -21.96
C PRO A 103 7.57 11.43 -22.97
N SER A 104 8.02 10.27 -22.48
CA SER A 104 8.40 9.10 -23.31
C SER A 104 7.40 7.97 -23.20
N GLY A 105 6.75 7.82 -22.07
CA GLY A 105 5.79 6.76 -21.82
C GLY A 105 4.90 7.04 -20.63
N LEU A 106 3.78 6.33 -20.60
CA LEU A 106 2.82 6.36 -19.52
C LEU A 106 2.77 4.99 -18.85
N PHE A 107 2.77 4.96 -17.52
CA PHE A 107 2.62 3.73 -16.76
C PHE A 107 1.34 3.74 -15.92
N SER A 108 0.78 2.57 -15.64
CA SER A 108 -0.34 2.40 -14.72
C SER A 108 -0.11 1.21 -13.80
N VAL A 109 0.03 1.49 -12.51
CA VAL A 109 0.23 0.50 -11.44
C VAL A 109 -0.94 0.50 -10.46
N ASN A 110 -1.25 1.67 -9.93
CA ASN A 110 -2.41 1.92 -9.08
C ASN A 110 -2.77 3.41 -9.07
N THR A 111 -4.02 3.71 -8.71
CA THR A 111 -4.59 5.06 -8.79
C THR A 111 -3.80 6.12 -8.03
N ASP A 112 -3.23 5.79 -6.87
CA ASP A 112 -2.54 6.77 -6.03
C ASP A 112 -1.16 7.11 -6.60
N VAL A 113 -0.42 6.09 -7.02
CA VAL A 113 0.91 6.27 -7.64
C VAL A 113 0.79 6.93 -9.01
N ASP A 114 -0.20 6.51 -9.80
CA ASP A 114 -0.40 6.99 -11.18
C ASP A 114 -0.77 8.48 -11.25
N LYS A 115 -1.38 9.03 -10.19
CA LYS A 115 -1.75 10.46 -10.12
C LYS A 115 -0.62 11.39 -9.72
N GLU A 116 0.43 10.87 -9.08
CA GLU A 116 1.45 11.72 -8.48
C GLU A 116 2.84 11.49 -9.07
N LEU A 117 3.17 10.27 -9.49
CA LEU A 117 4.54 9.88 -9.78
C LEU A 117 4.96 10.18 -11.22
N MET A 118 6.14 10.78 -11.33
CA MET A 118 6.87 10.98 -12.56
C MET A 118 8.32 10.53 -12.37
N ILE A 119 8.88 9.79 -13.33
CA ILE A 119 10.25 9.27 -13.30
C ILE A 119 11.07 9.95 -14.37
N LEU A 120 12.25 10.43 -13.99
CA LEU A 120 13.17 11.14 -14.88
C LEU A 120 14.64 10.84 -14.53
N PRO A 121 15.59 11.21 -15.36
CA PRO A 121 17.00 11.00 -15.07
C PRO A 121 17.45 11.72 -13.80
N ILE A 122 18.24 11.06 -12.95
CA ILE A 122 18.74 11.63 -11.69
C ILE A 122 19.55 12.92 -11.91
N ALA A 123 20.33 12.99 -13.01
CA ALA A 123 21.11 14.17 -13.34
C ALA A 123 20.23 15.43 -13.50
N LYS A 124 19.02 15.27 -14.06
CA LYS A 124 18.07 16.39 -14.19
C LYS A 124 17.44 16.79 -12.87
N MET A 125 17.19 15.82 -11.97
CA MET A 125 16.75 16.15 -10.61
C MET A 125 17.85 16.86 -9.82
N GLN A 126 19.10 16.42 -9.95
CA GLN A 126 20.23 17.10 -9.30
C GLN A 126 20.41 18.53 -9.81
N GLU A 127 20.28 18.75 -11.12
CA GLU A 127 20.28 20.09 -11.73
C GLU A 127 19.16 20.97 -11.14
N LEU A 128 17.92 20.46 -11.06
CA LEU A 128 16.76 21.20 -10.54
C LEU A 128 16.89 21.55 -9.06
N LEU A 129 17.43 20.64 -8.26
CA LEU A 129 17.54 20.79 -6.81
C LEU A 129 18.86 21.45 -6.36
N GLU A 130 19.72 21.82 -7.32
CA GLU A 130 21.04 22.37 -7.06
C GLU A 130 21.91 21.44 -6.17
N TYR A 131 21.82 20.11 -6.43
CA TYR A 131 22.63 19.08 -5.78
C TYR A 131 23.78 18.66 -6.70
N GLU A 132 25.00 18.52 -6.17
CA GLU A 132 26.13 18.04 -6.97
C GLU A 132 26.14 16.52 -7.10
N ASN A 133 26.14 15.79 -5.97
CA ASN A 133 26.17 14.32 -5.93
C ASN A 133 25.28 13.75 -4.80
N GLU A 134 24.34 14.53 -4.30
CA GLU A 134 23.46 14.11 -3.22
C GLU A 134 22.30 13.27 -3.77
N VAL A 135 21.85 12.32 -2.97
CA VAL A 135 20.70 11.47 -3.27
C VAL A 135 19.79 11.36 -2.03
N SER A 136 18.50 11.22 -2.23
CA SER A 136 17.57 11.04 -1.11
C SER A 136 17.54 9.61 -0.59
N GLY A 137 17.99 8.66 -1.38
CA GLY A 137 18.04 7.27 -0.98
C GLY A 137 18.71 6.36 -2.00
N VAL A 138 18.91 5.12 -1.58
CA VAL A 138 19.41 4.04 -2.42
C VAL A 138 18.42 2.90 -2.37
N GLU A 139 17.89 2.51 -3.51
CA GLU A 139 17.00 1.36 -3.65
C GLU A 139 17.82 0.12 -3.95
N ILE A 140 17.64 -0.92 -3.13
CA ILE A 140 18.31 -2.20 -3.29
C ILE A 140 17.27 -3.24 -3.69
N ARG A 141 17.41 -3.82 -4.88
CA ARG A 141 16.57 -4.90 -5.36
C ARG A 141 17.24 -6.25 -5.09
N LEU A 142 16.48 -7.15 -4.50
CA LEU A 142 16.91 -8.53 -4.26
C LEU A 142 16.38 -9.43 -5.38
N THR A 143 17.15 -10.46 -5.73
CA THR A 143 16.81 -11.41 -6.80
C THR A 143 15.68 -12.34 -6.40
N ASP A 144 15.57 -12.67 -5.11
CA ASP A 144 14.51 -13.50 -4.56
C ASP A 144 13.84 -12.78 -3.39
N ASN A 145 12.54 -12.54 -3.54
CA ASN A 145 11.75 -11.71 -2.62
C ASN A 145 10.84 -12.55 -1.71
N SER A 146 10.99 -13.88 -1.74
CA SER A 146 10.01 -14.80 -1.17
C SER A 146 10.14 -15.03 0.33
N ASP A 147 11.30 -14.81 0.95
CA ASP A 147 11.48 -15.04 2.39
C ASP A 147 11.52 -13.75 3.21
N THR A 148 10.39 -13.46 3.89
CA THR A 148 10.26 -12.31 4.81
C THR A 148 11.26 -12.35 5.97
N LYS A 149 11.76 -13.53 6.35
CA LYS A 149 12.75 -13.67 7.42
C LYS A 149 14.13 -13.25 6.94
N GLU A 150 14.47 -13.60 5.72
CA GLU A 150 15.73 -13.21 5.08
C GLU A 150 15.80 -11.70 4.85
N LEU A 151 14.70 -11.09 4.38
CA LEU A 151 14.56 -9.63 4.27
C LEU A 151 14.84 -8.92 5.59
N LYS A 152 14.25 -9.38 6.69
CA LYS A 152 14.46 -8.79 8.02
C LYS A 152 15.89 -8.98 8.52
N ARG A 153 16.53 -10.11 8.19
CA ARG A 153 17.94 -10.35 8.54
C ARG A 153 18.86 -9.40 7.79
N LEU A 154 18.66 -9.28 6.47
CA LEU A 154 19.42 -8.36 5.61
C LEU A 154 19.21 -6.90 6.03
N GLN A 155 17.98 -6.51 6.35
CA GLN A 155 17.70 -5.17 6.85
C GLN A 155 18.48 -4.84 8.12
N LYS A 156 18.52 -5.77 9.09
CA LYS A 156 19.30 -5.60 10.33
C LYS A 156 20.81 -5.53 10.06
N GLU A 157 21.31 -6.38 9.18
CA GLU A 157 22.72 -6.40 8.82
C GLU A 157 23.15 -5.09 8.14
N ILE A 158 22.39 -4.62 7.17
CA ILE A 158 22.64 -3.35 6.49
C ILE A 158 22.54 -2.18 7.47
N SER A 159 21.50 -2.15 8.31
CA SER A 159 21.34 -1.09 9.31
C SER A 159 22.49 -1.06 10.32
N SER A 160 23.01 -2.22 10.74
CA SER A 160 24.16 -2.29 11.67
C SER A 160 25.46 -1.81 11.04
N LYS A 161 25.63 -1.97 9.72
CA LYS A 161 26.82 -1.52 8.98
C LYS A 161 26.79 -0.03 8.64
N LEU A 162 25.59 0.53 8.36
CA LEU A 162 25.45 1.92 7.98
C LEU A 162 25.42 2.90 9.17
N GLY A 163 25.10 2.41 10.37
CA GLY A 163 25.00 3.25 11.57
C GLY A 163 23.64 3.96 11.73
N PRO A 164 23.51 4.80 12.81
CA PRO A 164 22.21 5.37 13.21
C PRO A 164 21.68 6.49 12.29
N ASP A 165 22.56 7.08 11.47
CA ASP A 165 22.19 8.18 10.58
C ASP A 165 21.38 7.72 9.35
N PHE A 166 21.41 6.42 9.05
CA PHE A 166 20.72 5.83 7.92
C PHE A 166 19.50 5.00 8.33
N LYS A 167 18.37 5.22 7.66
CA LYS A 167 17.14 4.45 7.86
C LYS A 167 16.98 3.43 6.75
N VAL A 168 17.13 2.16 7.08
CA VAL A 168 16.86 1.05 6.16
C VAL A 168 15.40 0.65 6.26
N LYS A 169 14.63 0.88 5.21
CA LYS A 169 13.19 0.59 5.13
C LYS A 169 12.93 -0.55 4.16
N ASP A 170 12.07 -1.47 4.54
CA ASP A 170 11.49 -2.40 3.57
C ASP A 170 10.34 -1.74 2.78
N ARG A 171 9.84 -2.41 1.73
CA ARG A 171 8.74 -1.88 0.90
C ARG A 171 7.47 -1.55 1.70
N PHE A 172 7.27 -2.23 2.83
CA PHE A 172 6.13 -2.03 3.70
C PHE A 172 6.30 -0.79 4.59
N GLN A 173 7.53 -0.55 5.04
CA GLN A 173 7.88 0.62 5.84
C GLN A 173 8.00 1.90 5.01
N GLN A 174 8.19 1.78 3.69
CA GLN A 174 8.18 2.94 2.79
C GLN A 174 6.79 3.58 2.73
N ASN A 175 5.73 2.76 2.74
CA ASN A 175 4.33 3.20 2.76
C ASN A 175 3.68 2.97 4.13
N GLU A 176 4.31 3.48 5.19
CA GLU A 176 3.90 3.26 6.58
C GLU A 176 2.45 3.69 6.86
N SER A 177 1.98 4.77 6.22
CA SER A 177 0.60 5.26 6.36
C SER A 177 -0.43 4.25 5.83
N LEU A 178 -0.21 3.70 4.65
CA LEU A 178 -1.06 2.67 4.06
C LEU A 178 -1.07 1.39 4.92
N TYR A 179 0.10 1.01 5.42
CA TYR A 179 0.22 -0.18 6.28
C TYR A 179 -0.48 -0.01 7.63
N LYS A 180 -0.35 1.16 8.24
CA LYS A 180 -1.10 1.51 9.45
C LYS A 180 -2.61 1.49 9.20
N MET A 181 -3.07 2.07 8.08
CA MET A 181 -4.48 2.07 7.70
C MET A 181 -5.03 0.65 7.55
N MET A 182 -4.33 -0.24 6.80
CA MET A 182 -4.72 -1.66 6.67
C MET A 182 -4.75 -2.39 8.02
N LYS A 183 -3.83 -2.07 8.93
CA LYS A 183 -3.80 -2.66 10.27
C LYS A 183 -4.99 -2.19 11.12
N TYR A 184 -5.36 -0.93 11.05
CA TYR A 184 -6.54 -0.39 11.74
C TYR A 184 -7.83 -0.96 11.16
N GLU A 185 -7.93 -1.09 9.84
CA GLU A 185 -9.07 -1.73 9.17
C GLU A 185 -9.27 -3.18 9.67
N LYS A 186 -8.20 -3.97 9.68
CA LYS A 186 -8.26 -5.34 10.24
C LYS A 186 -8.67 -5.34 11.72
N ALA A 187 -8.14 -4.43 12.52
CA ALA A 187 -8.51 -4.33 13.93
C ALA A 187 -10.00 -3.96 14.11
N ALA A 188 -10.54 -3.07 13.27
CA ALA A 188 -11.96 -2.72 13.28
C ALA A 188 -12.84 -3.91 12.91
N ILE A 189 -12.47 -4.69 11.87
CA ILE A 189 -13.17 -5.91 11.49
C ILE A 189 -13.18 -6.91 12.65
N TYR A 190 -12.05 -7.14 13.33
CA TYR A 190 -12.00 -8.02 14.50
C TYR A 190 -12.88 -7.54 15.64
N MET A 191 -12.93 -6.23 15.92
CA MET A 191 -13.83 -5.69 16.94
C MET A 191 -15.30 -5.94 16.61
N ILE A 192 -15.69 -5.73 15.36
CA ILE A 192 -17.06 -6.00 14.89
C ILE A 192 -17.39 -7.48 15.06
N LEU A 193 -16.48 -8.39 14.65
CA LEU A 193 -16.67 -9.84 14.82
C LEU A 193 -16.83 -10.24 16.29
N ILE A 194 -16.01 -9.71 17.19
CA ILE A 194 -16.11 -9.95 18.63
C ILE A 194 -17.49 -9.48 19.15
N PHE A 195 -17.93 -8.30 18.74
CA PHE A 195 -19.22 -7.76 19.15
C PHE A 195 -20.38 -8.63 18.67
N VAL A 196 -20.35 -9.12 17.43
CA VAL A 196 -21.32 -10.06 16.88
C VAL A 196 -21.33 -11.36 17.68
N ILE A 197 -20.14 -11.92 18.01
CA ILE A 197 -20.03 -13.14 18.82
C ILE A 197 -20.66 -12.93 20.21
N ILE A 198 -20.45 -11.79 20.84
CA ILE A 198 -21.05 -11.47 22.14
C ILE A 198 -22.57 -11.43 22.03
N ILE A 199 -23.15 -10.79 21.02
CA ILE A 199 -24.60 -10.74 20.80
C ILE A 199 -25.15 -12.16 20.62
N ILE A 200 -24.48 -12.99 19.80
CA ILE A 200 -24.89 -14.40 19.59
C ILE A 200 -24.83 -15.18 20.90
N ALA A 201 -23.77 -15.00 21.69
CA ALA A 201 -23.64 -15.66 22.99
C ALA A 201 -24.82 -15.33 23.95
N PHE A 202 -25.22 -14.05 24.01
CA PHE A 202 -26.38 -13.65 24.80
C PHE A 202 -27.69 -14.26 24.29
N ASN A 203 -27.88 -14.30 22.96
CA ASN A 203 -29.07 -14.96 22.37
C ASN A 203 -29.11 -16.45 22.68
N ILE A 204 -27.98 -17.14 22.58
CA ILE A 204 -27.89 -18.58 22.93
C ILE A 204 -28.19 -18.77 24.41
N PHE A 205 -27.65 -17.95 25.30
CA PHE A 205 -27.90 -18.02 26.73
C PHE A 205 -29.39 -17.86 27.06
N GLY A 206 -30.05 -16.86 26.46
CA GLY A 206 -31.49 -16.64 26.62
C GLY A 206 -32.33 -17.84 26.12
N SER A 207 -32.00 -18.33 24.92
CA SER A 207 -32.68 -19.50 24.33
C SER A 207 -32.51 -20.77 25.16
N LEU A 208 -31.30 -21.05 25.67
CA LEU A 208 -31.04 -22.20 26.53
C LEU A 208 -31.80 -22.10 27.87
N THR A 209 -31.85 -20.90 28.44
CA THR A 209 -32.59 -20.65 29.69
C THR A 209 -34.09 -20.96 29.51
N MET A 210 -34.67 -20.48 28.40
CA MET A 210 -36.07 -20.75 28.07
C MET A 210 -36.31 -22.25 27.85
N LEU A 211 -35.44 -22.93 27.10
CA LEU A 211 -35.51 -24.37 26.87
C LEU A 211 -35.52 -25.17 28.20
N ILE A 212 -34.63 -24.81 29.14
CA ILE A 212 -34.55 -25.49 30.45
C ILE A 212 -35.86 -25.29 31.25
N ILE A 213 -36.46 -24.11 31.18
CA ILE A 213 -37.72 -23.82 31.86
C ILE A 213 -38.87 -24.66 31.25
N GLU A 214 -38.97 -24.67 29.93
CA GLU A 214 -39.99 -25.46 29.21
C GLU A 214 -39.86 -26.98 29.48
N LYS A 215 -38.63 -27.48 29.54
CA LYS A 215 -38.33 -28.91 29.76
C LYS A 215 -38.32 -29.34 31.23
N ARG A 216 -38.67 -28.45 32.15
CA ARG A 216 -38.62 -28.72 33.58
C ARG A 216 -39.51 -29.93 33.98
N PHE A 217 -40.71 -30.03 33.44
CA PHE A 217 -41.60 -31.15 33.68
C PHE A 217 -41.05 -32.48 33.13
N ASP A 218 -40.44 -32.47 31.98
CA ASP A 218 -39.79 -33.64 31.37
C ASP A 218 -38.62 -34.12 32.24
N ILE A 219 -37.85 -33.18 32.81
CA ILE A 219 -36.76 -33.47 33.75
C ILE A 219 -37.26 -34.08 35.04
N GLU A 220 -38.35 -33.55 35.61
CA GLU A 220 -38.99 -34.09 36.83
C GLU A 220 -39.55 -35.49 36.59
N THR A 221 -40.16 -35.75 35.43
CA THR A 221 -40.65 -37.07 35.04
C THR A 221 -39.49 -38.08 34.89
N LEU A 222 -38.42 -37.72 34.27
CA LEU A 222 -37.18 -38.52 34.12
C LEU A 222 -36.60 -38.88 35.52
N LYS A 223 -36.55 -37.87 36.42
CA LYS A 223 -36.12 -38.11 37.81
C LYS A 223 -37.00 -39.09 38.56
N SER A 224 -38.33 -39.01 38.39
CA SER A 224 -39.29 -39.92 38.98
C SER A 224 -39.15 -41.37 38.46
N LEU A 225 -38.68 -41.51 37.20
CA LEU A 225 -38.36 -42.81 36.60
C LEU A 225 -36.96 -43.34 37.00
N GLY A 226 -36.23 -42.62 37.88
CA GLY A 226 -34.95 -43.07 38.42
C GLY A 226 -33.74 -42.57 37.61
N ALA A 227 -33.92 -41.63 36.69
CA ALA A 227 -32.79 -41.04 35.94
C ALA A 227 -31.85 -40.20 36.86
N THR A 228 -30.57 -40.48 36.79
CA THR A 228 -29.58 -39.74 37.55
C THR A 228 -29.35 -38.33 36.96
N GLU A 229 -28.98 -37.37 37.78
CA GLU A 229 -28.68 -36.00 37.31
C GLU A 229 -27.57 -35.99 36.27
N LYS A 230 -26.62 -36.89 36.32
CA LYS A 230 -25.55 -37.04 35.32
C LYS A 230 -26.10 -37.44 33.94
N LEU A 231 -27.11 -38.31 33.92
CA LEU A 231 -27.75 -38.77 32.68
C LEU A 231 -28.52 -37.61 32.03
N ILE A 232 -29.33 -36.90 32.84
CA ILE A 232 -30.10 -35.73 32.37
C ILE A 232 -29.19 -34.68 31.80
N LYS A 233 -28.12 -34.30 32.51
CA LYS A 233 -27.13 -33.35 32.02
C LYS A 233 -26.48 -33.78 30.71
N ARG A 234 -26.18 -35.07 30.56
CA ARG A 234 -25.57 -35.63 29.33
C ARG A 234 -26.51 -35.53 28.14
N ILE A 235 -27.82 -35.74 28.33
CA ILE A 235 -28.84 -35.62 27.28
C ILE A 235 -28.85 -34.17 26.74
N PHE A 236 -28.99 -33.16 27.62
CA PHE A 236 -29.04 -31.78 27.23
C PHE A 236 -27.73 -31.26 26.58
N VAL A 237 -26.57 -31.74 27.06
CA VAL A 237 -25.29 -31.41 26.43
C VAL A 237 -25.19 -32.02 25.03
N LEU A 238 -25.67 -33.24 24.83
CA LEU A 238 -25.69 -33.92 23.54
C LEU A 238 -26.61 -33.20 22.54
N GLU A 239 -27.79 -32.79 23.00
CA GLU A 239 -28.76 -32.03 22.22
C GLU A 239 -28.15 -30.68 21.76
N GLY A 240 -27.53 -29.95 22.68
CA GLY A 240 -26.80 -28.70 22.34
C GLY A 240 -25.66 -28.92 21.32
N TRP A 241 -24.94 -30.04 21.45
CA TRP A 241 -23.88 -30.42 20.49
C TRP A 241 -24.43 -30.70 19.09
N MET A 242 -25.54 -31.41 18.98
CA MET A 242 -26.18 -31.73 17.70
C MET A 242 -26.67 -30.47 17.00
N ILE A 243 -27.31 -29.54 17.73
CA ILE A 243 -27.77 -28.26 17.19
C ILE A 243 -26.60 -27.40 16.71
N SER A 244 -25.52 -27.33 17.50
CA SER A 244 -24.34 -26.60 17.15
C SER A 244 -23.63 -27.13 15.89
N LEU A 245 -23.56 -28.45 15.74
CA LEU A 245 -22.99 -29.13 14.58
C LEU A 245 -23.82 -28.89 13.32
N ALA A 246 -25.14 -28.96 13.42
CA ALA A 246 -26.03 -28.64 12.30
C ALA A 246 -25.93 -27.16 11.88
N GLY A 247 -25.85 -26.24 12.85
CA GLY A 247 -25.65 -24.83 12.60
C GLY A 247 -24.27 -24.51 11.94
N LEU A 248 -23.21 -25.17 12.40
CA LEU A 248 -21.87 -25.04 11.82
C LEU A 248 -21.84 -25.55 10.37
N ALA A 249 -22.41 -26.73 10.11
CA ALA A 249 -22.45 -27.30 8.76
C ALA A 249 -23.25 -26.38 7.80
N GLY A 250 -24.42 -25.90 8.24
CA GLY A 250 -25.23 -24.96 7.47
C GLY A 250 -24.54 -23.64 7.24
N GLY A 251 -23.89 -23.08 8.25
CA GLY A 251 -23.14 -21.81 8.16
C GLY A 251 -21.93 -21.91 7.21
N LEU A 252 -21.17 -23.00 7.27
CA LEU A 252 -20.07 -23.27 6.34
C LEU A 252 -20.56 -23.44 4.90
N PHE A 253 -21.65 -24.18 4.69
CA PHE A 253 -22.22 -24.36 3.36
C PHE A 253 -22.67 -23.04 2.74
N LEU A 254 -23.39 -22.22 3.50
CA LEU A 254 -23.80 -20.88 3.03
C LEU A 254 -22.60 -19.95 2.82
N GLY A 255 -21.61 -19.98 3.73
CA GLY A 255 -20.40 -19.17 3.61
C GLY A 255 -19.60 -19.46 2.33
N VAL A 256 -19.48 -20.74 1.96
CA VAL A 256 -18.80 -21.13 0.71
C VAL A 256 -19.65 -20.80 -0.52
N LEU A 257 -20.98 -20.87 -0.42
CA LEU A 257 -21.86 -20.55 -1.55
C LEU A 257 -21.87 -19.06 -1.90
N PHE A 258 -21.67 -18.19 -0.90
CA PHE A 258 -21.67 -16.72 -1.07
C PHE A 258 -20.27 -16.09 -1.14
N SER A 259 -19.20 -16.86 -1.01
CA SER A 259 -17.82 -16.42 -1.17
C SER A 259 -17.35 -16.55 -2.63
#